data_038fe9385359c9ee35c8a8fd1210273c
#
_entry.id   038fe9385359c9ee35c8a8fd1210273c
#
_cell.length_a   1.000
_cell.length_b   1.000
_cell.length_c   1.000
_cell.angle_alpha   90.00
_cell.angle_beta   90.00
_cell.angle_gamma   90.00
#
_symmetry.space_group_name_H-M   'P 1'
#
loop_
_entity.id
_entity.type
_entity.pdbx_description
1 polymer ?
#
loop_
_entity_poly.entity_id
_entity_poly.type
_entity_poly.pdbx_seq_one_letter_code
_entity_poly.pdbx_strand_id
1 'polypeptide(L)'
;PFYGPMAAVRVGLIGDDFILNPSYREIEKGDLDIVVAGSPDGIVMIEAGANQLSEQDTIEAIDFGYEAVTELIKEQENLLKELNIKQIKPTPPETEKELYSYLDKNCSKQINLVLQNFDNSKEERDAELEKIKSETLIKIDSLKDDNNLKVLISEEEKLVDSDFKKLTKKLMREQIINDGKRVDGRDLDEVRKI
;
A
#
# COMPACT_ATOMS: atom_id res chain seq x y z
N PRO A 1 -7.89 -5.92 5.39
CA PRO A 1 -8.69 -5.19 6.35
C PRO A 1 -9.49 -4.11 5.64
N PHE A 2 -10.77 -4.01 5.98
CA PHE A 2 -11.68 -3.02 5.43
C PHE A 2 -11.81 -1.87 6.44
N TYR A 3 -11.35 -0.67 6.08
CA TYR A 3 -11.29 0.47 7.01
C TYR A 3 -12.52 1.39 6.93
N GLY A 4 -13.43 1.16 5.99
CA GLY A 4 -14.63 1.96 5.84
C GLY A 4 -15.29 1.77 4.47
N PRO A 5 -16.42 2.46 4.22
CA PRO A 5 -17.10 2.39 2.94
C PRO A 5 -16.23 2.93 1.81
N MET A 6 -16.34 2.33 0.65
CA MET A 6 -15.69 2.76 -0.57
C MET A 6 -16.71 2.75 -1.71
N ALA A 7 -16.54 3.64 -2.66
CA ALA A 7 -17.32 3.64 -3.89
C ALA A 7 -16.41 3.96 -5.09
N ALA A 8 -16.90 3.67 -6.28
CA ALA A 8 -16.26 4.01 -7.52
C ALA A 8 -17.31 4.43 -8.56
N VAL A 9 -16.93 5.36 -9.41
CA VAL A 9 -17.69 5.77 -10.58
C VAL A 9 -16.80 5.80 -11.81
N ARG A 10 -17.41 5.69 -12.98
CA ARG A 10 -16.76 5.97 -14.24
C ARG A 10 -17.20 7.35 -14.73
N VAL A 11 -16.27 8.13 -15.24
CA VAL A 11 -16.53 9.45 -15.84
C VAL A 11 -16.09 9.41 -17.29
N GLY A 12 -16.95 9.83 -18.19
CA GLY A 12 -16.64 10.09 -19.60
C GLY A 12 -16.72 11.58 -19.88
N LEU A 13 -15.97 12.04 -20.89
CA LEU A 13 -16.12 13.36 -21.47
C LEU A 13 -16.63 13.23 -22.90
N ILE A 14 -17.81 13.78 -23.17
CA ILE A 14 -18.45 13.73 -24.48
C ILE A 14 -18.78 15.13 -24.94
N GLY A 15 -18.02 15.62 -25.91
CA GLY A 15 -18.00 17.05 -26.21
C GLY A 15 -17.41 17.80 -25.01
N ASP A 16 -18.17 18.75 -24.46
CA ASP A 16 -17.75 19.55 -23.31
C ASP A 16 -18.41 19.08 -21.98
N ASP A 17 -19.15 17.97 -21.99
CA ASP A 17 -19.92 17.51 -20.84
C ASP A 17 -19.31 16.26 -20.16
N PHE A 18 -19.11 16.33 -18.84
CA PHE A 18 -18.78 15.17 -18.04
C PHE A 18 -20.04 14.32 -17.77
N ILE A 19 -19.94 13.03 -18.01
CA ILE A 19 -21.03 12.06 -17.83
C ILE A 19 -20.61 11.00 -16.82
N LEU A 20 -21.44 10.82 -15.78
CA LEU A 20 -21.26 9.73 -14.81
C LEU A 20 -21.78 8.40 -15.39
N ASN A 21 -20.95 7.38 -15.25
CA ASN A 21 -21.24 6.01 -15.68
C ASN A 21 -21.73 5.93 -17.14
N PRO A 22 -20.98 6.48 -18.09
CA PRO A 22 -21.34 6.49 -19.50
C PRO A 22 -21.54 5.06 -20.02
N SER A 23 -22.45 4.90 -20.96
CA SER A 23 -22.60 3.67 -21.72
C SER A 23 -21.40 3.40 -22.62
N TYR A 24 -21.19 2.15 -23.05
CA TYR A 24 -20.09 1.80 -23.97
C TYR A 24 -20.09 2.63 -25.26
N ARG A 25 -21.29 2.96 -25.79
CA ARG A 25 -21.42 3.80 -27.00
C ARG A 25 -21.00 5.25 -26.74
N GLU A 26 -21.17 5.73 -25.55
CA GLU A 26 -20.74 7.07 -25.13
C GLU A 26 -19.23 7.09 -24.93
N ILE A 27 -18.66 6.06 -24.30
CA ILE A 27 -17.21 5.92 -24.14
C ILE A 27 -16.49 5.89 -25.51
N GLU A 28 -17.02 5.11 -26.47
CA GLU A 28 -16.45 5.03 -27.83
C GLU A 28 -16.41 6.38 -28.57
N LYS A 29 -17.28 7.32 -28.21
CA LYS A 29 -17.37 8.66 -28.81
C LYS A 29 -16.70 9.77 -28.01
N GLY A 30 -16.38 9.45 -26.77
CA GLY A 30 -15.80 10.39 -25.81
C GLY A 30 -14.29 10.47 -25.90
N ASP A 31 -13.74 11.54 -25.36
CA ASP A 31 -12.31 11.78 -25.28
C ASP A 31 -11.71 11.37 -23.93
N LEU A 32 -12.54 10.95 -22.98
CA LEU A 32 -12.14 10.47 -21.66
C LEU A 32 -12.93 9.24 -21.24
N ASP A 33 -12.22 8.28 -20.67
CA ASP A 33 -12.75 7.17 -19.89
C ASP A 33 -11.93 7.03 -18.61
N ILE A 34 -12.45 7.53 -17.49
CA ILE A 34 -11.75 7.50 -16.22
C ILE A 34 -12.60 6.84 -15.13
N VAL A 35 -11.99 5.92 -14.38
CA VAL A 35 -12.58 5.35 -13.17
C VAL A 35 -11.94 6.02 -11.95
N VAL A 36 -12.79 6.59 -11.10
CA VAL A 36 -12.38 7.19 -9.83
C VAL A 36 -12.96 6.37 -8.69
N ALA A 37 -12.11 5.83 -7.83
CA ALA A 37 -12.52 5.14 -6.61
C ALA A 37 -12.00 5.89 -5.38
N GLY A 38 -12.81 5.96 -4.35
CA GLY A 38 -12.48 6.71 -3.15
C GLY A 38 -13.09 6.15 -1.87
N SER A 39 -12.59 6.69 -0.77
CA SER A 39 -13.10 6.53 0.59
C SER A 39 -13.49 7.91 1.14
N PRO A 40 -14.06 8.03 2.35
CA PRO A 40 -14.29 9.34 2.97
C PRO A 40 -13.02 10.18 3.15
N ASP A 41 -11.85 9.53 3.22
CA ASP A 41 -10.56 10.19 3.47
C ASP A 41 -9.85 10.65 2.19
N GLY A 42 -10.33 10.24 1.02
CA GLY A 42 -9.75 10.65 -0.26
C GLY A 42 -9.83 9.60 -1.35
N ILE A 43 -9.26 9.93 -2.49
CA ILE A 43 -9.17 9.08 -3.67
C ILE A 43 -8.16 7.96 -3.41
N VAL A 44 -8.53 6.72 -3.71
CA VAL A 44 -7.68 5.53 -3.51
C VAL A 44 -7.23 4.88 -4.83
N MET A 45 -7.95 5.13 -5.92
CA MET A 45 -7.60 4.61 -7.25
C MET A 45 -8.09 5.54 -8.35
N ILE A 46 -7.26 5.70 -9.36
CA ILE A 46 -7.62 6.31 -10.64
C ILE A 46 -7.10 5.40 -11.74
N GLU A 47 -7.95 5.09 -12.72
CA GLU A 47 -7.58 4.41 -13.95
C GLU A 47 -8.17 5.19 -15.13
N ALA A 48 -7.34 5.64 -16.06
CA ALA A 48 -7.77 6.54 -17.11
C ALA A 48 -7.21 6.17 -18.48
N GLY A 49 -8.05 6.36 -19.51
CA GLY A 49 -7.69 6.47 -20.89
C GLY A 49 -8.21 7.80 -21.45
N ALA A 50 -7.38 8.55 -22.16
CA ALA A 50 -7.75 9.85 -22.69
C ALA A 50 -7.12 10.12 -24.07
N ASN A 51 -7.82 10.88 -24.91
CA ASN A 51 -7.38 11.35 -26.23
C ASN A 51 -6.80 12.77 -26.12
N GLN A 52 -5.56 12.88 -25.61
CA GLN A 52 -4.82 14.15 -25.55
C GLN A 52 -5.58 15.30 -24.84
N LEU A 53 -6.26 14.99 -23.75
CA LEU A 53 -6.89 16.01 -22.91
C LEU A 53 -5.85 16.83 -22.15
N SER A 54 -6.23 18.04 -21.76
CA SER A 54 -5.41 18.87 -20.89
C SER A 54 -5.35 18.27 -19.46
N GLU A 55 -4.28 18.61 -18.74
CA GLU A 55 -4.18 18.26 -17.32
C GLU A 55 -5.34 18.86 -16.52
N GLN A 56 -5.78 20.06 -16.90
CA GLN A 56 -6.89 20.75 -16.23
C GLN A 56 -8.21 19.99 -16.40
N ASP A 57 -8.57 19.58 -17.62
CA ASP A 57 -9.79 18.80 -17.87
C ASP A 57 -9.75 17.45 -17.16
N THR A 58 -8.56 16.85 -17.09
CA THR A 58 -8.36 15.58 -16.37
C THR A 58 -8.58 15.74 -14.86
N ILE A 59 -8.09 16.83 -14.25
CA ILE A 59 -8.31 17.15 -12.83
C ILE A 59 -9.79 17.41 -12.56
N GLU A 60 -10.45 18.19 -13.41
CA GLU A 60 -11.88 18.48 -13.28
C GLU A 60 -12.74 17.21 -13.38
N ALA A 61 -12.38 16.27 -14.27
CA ALA A 61 -13.04 14.96 -14.36
C ALA A 61 -12.85 14.11 -13.09
N ILE A 62 -11.66 14.15 -12.49
CA ILE A 62 -11.36 13.45 -11.24
C ILE A 62 -12.20 14.03 -10.10
N ASP A 63 -12.25 15.34 -9.97
CA ASP A 63 -13.03 16.03 -8.94
C ASP A 63 -14.53 15.74 -9.10
N PHE A 64 -15.05 15.83 -10.32
CA PHE A 64 -16.43 15.48 -10.65
C PHE A 64 -16.77 14.03 -10.26
N GLY A 65 -15.87 13.09 -10.56
CA GLY A 65 -16.03 11.69 -10.16
C GLY A 65 -15.98 11.49 -8.66
N TYR A 66 -15.08 12.20 -7.97
CA TYR A 66 -14.95 12.05 -6.51
C TYR A 66 -16.12 12.66 -5.73
N GLU A 67 -16.74 13.73 -6.22
CA GLU A 67 -18.00 14.24 -5.66
C GLU A 67 -19.09 13.16 -5.69
N ALA A 68 -19.29 12.49 -6.82
CA ALA A 68 -20.25 11.40 -6.93
C ALA A 68 -19.90 10.17 -6.05
N VAL A 69 -18.61 9.83 -5.94
CA VAL A 69 -18.13 8.80 -5.00
C VAL A 69 -18.52 9.15 -3.57
N THR A 70 -18.37 10.40 -3.17
CA THR A 70 -18.72 10.87 -1.82
C THR A 70 -20.21 10.74 -1.53
N GLU A 71 -21.06 11.03 -2.52
CA GLU A 71 -22.52 10.83 -2.39
C GLU A 71 -22.89 9.34 -2.22
N LEU A 72 -22.31 8.46 -3.03
CA LEU A 72 -22.53 7.02 -2.92
C LEU A 72 -22.09 6.46 -1.56
N ILE A 73 -20.99 6.99 -1.00
CA ILE A 73 -20.53 6.61 0.34
C ILE A 73 -21.54 7.02 1.41
N LYS A 74 -22.10 8.24 1.33
CA LYS A 74 -23.14 8.71 2.26
C LYS A 74 -24.38 7.80 2.20
N GLU A 75 -24.79 7.36 1.01
CA GLU A 75 -25.91 6.45 0.87
C GLU A 75 -25.63 5.08 1.49
N GLN A 76 -24.40 4.54 1.34
CA GLN A 76 -24.00 3.31 2.03
C GLN A 76 -24.08 3.46 3.55
N GLU A 77 -23.61 4.59 4.10
CA GLU A 77 -23.67 4.86 5.54
C GLU A 77 -25.11 5.01 6.04
N ASN A 78 -25.99 5.65 5.27
CA ASN A 78 -27.40 5.79 5.59
C ASN A 78 -28.08 4.41 5.63
N LEU A 79 -27.84 3.59 4.64
CA LEU A 79 -28.38 2.22 4.58
C LEU A 79 -27.93 1.37 5.78
N LEU A 80 -26.66 1.45 6.15
CA LEU A 80 -26.14 0.74 7.34
C LEU A 80 -26.84 1.18 8.63
N LYS A 81 -27.13 2.49 8.76
CA LYS A 81 -27.87 3.03 9.92
C LYS A 81 -29.33 2.55 9.94
N GLU A 82 -30.01 2.61 8.80
CA GLU A 82 -31.39 2.15 8.67
C GLU A 82 -31.58 0.68 9.00
N LEU A 83 -30.67 -0.17 8.49
CA LEU A 83 -30.71 -1.60 8.71
C LEU A 83 -30.17 -2.04 10.08
N ASN A 84 -29.61 -1.12 10.86
CA ASN A 84 -29.01 -1.36 12.17
C ASN A 84 -28.02 -2.54 12.15
N ILE A 85 -27.22 -2.64 11.10
CA ILE A 85 -26.25 -3.73 10.92
C ILE A 85 -25.06 -3.51 11.85
N LYS A 86 -24.81 -4.51 12.72
CA LYS A 86 -23.59 -4.51 13.54
C LYS A 86 -22.38 -4.86 12.66
N GLN A 87 -21.48 -3.91 12.52
CA GLN A 87 -20.22 -4.15 11.83
C GLN A 87 -19.36 -5.16 12.61
N ILE A 88 -18.87 -6.17 11.89
CA ILE A 88 -17.87 -7.09 12.42
C ILE A 88 -16.54 -6.31 12.45
N LYS A 89 -16.02 -6.03 13.65
CA LYS A 89 -14.68 -5.46 13.79
C LYS A 89 -13.69 -6.62 13.79
N PRO A 90 -12.86 -6.76 12.73
CA PRO A 90 -11.82 -7.79 12.75
C PRO A 90 -10.85 -7.47 13.90
N THR A 91 -10.56 -8.47 14.71
CA THR A 91 -9.45 -8.38 15.66
C THR A 91 -8.16 -8.43 14.85
N PRO A 92 -7.30 -7.40 14.88
CA PRO A 92 -6.00 -7.48 14.23
C PRO A 92 -5.26 -8.68 14.82
N PRO A 93 -4.52 -9.46 14.01
CA PRO A 93 -3.65 -10.47 14.58
C PRO A 93 -2.73 -9.79 15.60
N GLU A 94 -2.65 -10.33 16.79
CA GLU A 94 -1.66 -9.91 17.77
C GLU A 94 -0.30 -10.19 17.13
N THR A 95 0.38 -9.12 16.70
CA THR A 95 1.78 -9.25 16.32
C THR A 95 2.53 -9.54 17.60
N GLU A 96 3.22 -10.65 17.66
CA GLU A 96 4.00 -11.02 18.83
C GLU A 96 5.11 -9.98 18.99
N LYS A 97 4.86 -9.05 19.90
CA LYS A 97 5.76 -7.91 20.17
C LYS A 97 7.19 -8.36 20.47
N GLU A 98 7.32 -9.56 21.02
CA GLU A 98 8.62 -10.16 21.38
C GLU A 98 9.42 -10.56 20.14
N LEU A 99 8.80 -11.21 19.15
CA LEU A 99 9.45 -11.58 17.90
C LEU A 99 9.91 -10.31 17.12
N TYR A 100 9.01 -9.36 16.97
CA TYR A 100 9.37 -8.10 16.29
C TYR A 100 10.52 -7.38 17.01
N SER A 101 10.48 -7.31 18.36
CA SER A 101 11.54 -6.69 19.15
C SER A 101 12.88 -7.44 19.01
N TYR A 102 12.83 -8.77 18.94
CA TYR A 102 14.02 -9.58 18.67
C TYR A 102 14.61 -9.27 17.29
N LEU A 103 13.78 -9.24 16.25
CA LEU A 103 14.20 -8.91 14.88
C LEU A 103 14.77 -7.49 14.83
N ASP A 104 14.10 -6.52 15.40
CA ASP A 104 14.56 -5.12 15.44
C ASP A 104 15.95 -5.02 16.08
N LYS A 105 16.14 -5.64 17.23
CA LYS A 105 17.44 -5.62 17.95
C LYS A 105 18.58 -6.32 17.20
N ASN A 106 18.29 -7.43 16.50
CA ASN A 106 19.32 -8.28 15.91
C ASN A 106 19.55 -8.06 14.42
N CYS A 107 18.57 -7.52 13.68
CA CYS A 107 18.65 -7.40 12.22
C CYS A 107 18.73 -5.95 11.73
N SER A 108 18.22 -4.96 12.49
CA SER A 108 18.12 -3.57 12.01
C SER A 108 19.43 -3.00 11.49
N LYS A 109 20.53 -3.29 12.18
CA LYS A 109 21.86 -2.80 11.76
C LYS A 109 22.30 -3.38 10.42
N GLN A 110 22.08 -4.67 10.20
CA GLN A 110 22.45 -5.36 8.96
C GLN A 110 21.52 -4.92 7.82
N ILE A 111 20.22 -4.82 8.07
CA ILE A 111 19.25 -4.32 7.10
C ILE A 111 19.63 -2.91 6.65
N ASN A 112 19.94 -2.01 7.59
CA ASN A 112 20.33 -0.64 7.25
C ASN A 112 21.60 -0.59 6.38
N LEU A 113 22.61 -1.44 6.64
CA LEU A 113 23.80 -1.51 5.79
C LEU A 113 23.46 -1.92 4.36
N VAL A 114 22.54 -2.86 4.18
CA VAL A 114 22.09 -3.28 2.85
C VAL A 114 21.30 -2.17 2.16
N LEU A 115 20.42 -1.47 2.89
CA LEU A 115 19.61 -0.38 2.35
C LEU A 115 20.42 0.86 1.97
N GLN A 116 21.54 1.11 2.67
CA GLN A 116 22.46 2.22 2.40
C GLN A 116 23.46 1.92 1.27
N ASN A 117 23.55 0.69 0.82
CA ASN A 117 24.38 0.33 -0.31
C ASN A 117 23.66 0.62 -1.63
N PHE A 118 23.79 1.84 -2.13
CA PHE A 118 23.13 2.30 -3.35
C PHE A 118 23.73 1.71 -4.64
N ASP A 119 24.88 1.04 -4.56
CA ASP A 119 25.49 0.39 -5.72
C ASP A 119 24.83 -0.95 -6.05
N ASN A 120 24.09 -1.53 -5.10
CA ASN A 120 23.36 -2.79 -5.31
C ASN A 120 22.18 -2.62 -6.25
N SER A 121 22.06 -3.51 -7.21
CA SER A 121 20.82 -3.71 -7.95
C SER A 121 19.67 -4.14 -7.01
N LYS A 122 18.44 -4.10 -7.50
CA LYS A 122 17.30 -4.58 -6.72
C LYS A 122 17.46 -6.05 -6.35
N GLU A 123 17.89 -6.87 -7.30
CA GLU A 123 18.09 -8.30 -7.15
C GLU A 123 19.16 -8.64 -6.11
N GLU A 124 20.30 -7.92 -6.13
CA GLU A 124 21.37 -8.07 -5.14
C GLU A 124 20.90 -7.67 -3.75
N ARG A 125 20.22 -6.56 -3.62
CA ARG A 125 19.65 -6.10 -2.35
C ARG A 125 18.65 -7.10 -1.78
N ASP A 126 17.73 -7.60 -2.61
CA ASP A 126 16.73 -8.58 -2.20
C ASP A 126 17.40 -9.89 -1.76
N ALA A 127 18.46 -10.34 -2.45
CA ALA A 127 19.23 -11.52 -2.08
C ALA A 127 19.98 -11.35 -0.73
N GLU A 128 20.58 -10.18 -0.48
CA GLU A 128 21.24 -9.89 0.80
C GLU A 128 20.22 -9.84 1.97
N LEU A 129 19.06 -9.23 1.77
CA LEU A 129 17.99 -9.22 2.76
C LEU A 129 17.46 -10.64 3.07
N GLU A 130 17.29 -11.47 2.04
CA GLU A 130 16.87 -12.86 2.20
C GLU A 130 17.91 -13.69 2.96
N LYS A 131 19.21 -13.43 2.73
CA LYS A 131 20.31 -14.05 3.48
C LYS A 131 20.24 -13.68 4.97
N ILE A 132 20.05 -12.40 5.29
CA ILE A 132 19.90 -11.94 6.69
C ILE A 132 18.71 -12.63 7.36
N LYS A 133 17.57 -12.73 6.65
CA LYS A 133 16.38 -13.42 7.14
C LYS A 133 16.65 -14.89 7.42
N SER A 134 17.27 -15.61 6.48
CA SER A 134 17.60 -17.03 6.62
C SER A 134 18.56 -17.31 7.76
N GLU A 135 19.61 -16.50 7.92
CA GLU A 135 20.54 -16.60 9.05
C GLU A 135 19.84 -16.33 10.38
N THR A 136 18.87 -15.42 10.40
CA THR A 136 18.09 -15.11 11.58
C THR A 136 17.14 -16.24 11.96
N LEU A 137 16.50 -16.88 10.97
CA LEU A 137 15.67 -18.08 11.18
C LEU A 137 16.48 -19.21 11.82
N ILE A 138 17.70 -19.47 11.34
CA ILE A 138 18.59 -20.49 11.93
C ILE A 138 18.94 -20.15 13.38
N LYS A 139 19.21 -18.87 13.69
CA LYS A 139 19.48 -18.44 15.07
C LYS A 139 18.27 -18.60 15.97
N ILE A 140 17.10 -18.20 15.51
CA ILE A 140 15.84 -18.39 16.24
C ILE A 140 15.58 -19.88 16.49
N ASP A 141 15.82 -20.73 15.48
CA ASP A 141 15.65 -22.18 15.61
C ASP A 141 16.59 -22.79 16.66
N SER A 142 17.82 -22.27 16.78
CA SER A 142 18.79 -22.67 17.80
C SER A 142 18.42 -22.23 19.23
N LEU A 143 17.54 -21.22 19.37
CA LEU A 143 17.06 -20.70 20.65
C LEU A 143 15.82 -21.44 21.19
N LYS A 144 15.34 -22.48 20.48
CA LYS A 144 14.15 -23.27 20.85
C LYS A 144 14.21 -23.92 22.22
N ASP A 145 15.39 -24.02 22.82
CA ASP A 145 15.56 -24.56 24.18
C ASP A 145 15.29 -23.55 25.30
N ASP A 146 15.13 -22.25 24.96
CA ASP A 146 14.77 -21.22 25.93
C ASP A 146 13.24 -21.07 26.01
N ASN A 147 12.66 -21.41 27.19
CA ASN A 147 11.23 -21.61 27.40
C ASN A 147 10.33 -20.40 27.04
N ASN A 148 10.88 -19.20 26.92
CA ASN A 148 10.11 -17.99 26.61
C ASN A 148 9.92 -17.75 25.10
N LEU A 149 10.76 -18.31 24.25
CA LEU A 149 10.65 -18.24 22.80
C LEU A 149 9.99 -19.49 22.17
N LYS A 150 9.83 -20.56 22.94
CA LYS A 150 9.32 -21.85 22.46
C LYS A 150 7.88 -21.83 21.94
N VAL A 151 7.05 -20.94 22.50
CA VAL A 151 5.64 -20.75 22.08
C VAL A 151 5.53 -20.04 20.74
N LEU A 152 6.56 -19.27 20.37
CA LEU A 152 6.57 -18.37 19.22
C LEU A 152 6.94 -19.06 17.90
N ILE A 153 7.59 -20.23 17.95
CA ILE A 153 8.30 -20.79 16.77
C ILE A 153 7.60 -22.00 16.16
N SER A 154 6.60 -22.60 16.79
CA SER A 154 6.01 -23.87 16.35
C SER A 154 5.06 -23.77 15.13
N GLU A 155 4.68 -22.58 14.70
CA GLU A 155 3.77 -22.41 13.55
C GLU A 155 4.27 -21.42 12.47
N GLU A 156 5.55 -20.85 12.51
CA GLU A 156 5.58 -19.48 12.04
C GLU A 156 6.81 -18.94 11.32
N GLU A 157 7.37 -19.71 10.44
CA GLU A 157 8.18 -19.18 9.35
C GLU A 157 7.46 -17.99 8.63
N LYS A 158 6.13 -18.04 8.56
CA LYS A 158 5.28 -17.00 8.01
C LYS A 158 5.23 -15.72 8.86
N LEU A 159 5.28 -15.82 10.19
CA LEU A 159 5.31 -14.64 11.06
C LEU A 159 6.67 -13.97 11.03
N VAL A 160 7.76 -14.73 11.05
CA VAL A 160 9.10 -14.19 10.90
C VAL A 160 9.22 -13.45 9.56
N ASP A 161 8.74 -14.04 8.46
CA ASP A 161 8.72 -13.40 7.14
C ASP A 161 7.89 -12.09 7.16
N SER A 162 6.71 -12.12 7.76
CA SER A 162 5.85 -10.93 7.88
C SER A 162 6.50 -9.80 8.69
N ASP A 163 7.06 -10.14 9.86
CA ASP A 163 7.66 -9.13 10.74
C ASP A 163 9.01 -8.63 10.23
N PHE A 164 9.79 -9.47 9.57
CA PHE A 164 11.02 -9.06 8.87
C PHE A 164 10.70 -8.09 7.73
N LYS A 165 9.66 -8.35 6.94
CA LYS A 165 9.18 -7.43 5.90
C LYS A 165 8.68 -6.10 6.48
N LYS A 166 7.96 -6.14 7.61
CA LYS A 166 7.52 -4.92 8.31
C LYS A 166 8.71 -4.09 8.78
N LEU A 167 9.71 -4.74 9.39
CA LEU A 167 10.93 -4.10 9.86
C LEU A 167 11.71 -3.47 8.71
N THR A 168 11.95 -4.22 7.65
CA THR A 168 12.64 -3.72 6.44
C THR A 168 11.93 -2.53 5.85
N LYS A 169 10.61 -2.59 5.72
CA LYS A 169 9.79 -1.48 5.22
C LYS A 169 9.86 -0.26 6.13
N LYS A 170 9.87 -0.43 7.45
CA LYS A 170 10.01 0.65 8.42
C LYS A 170 11.37 1.35 8.24
N LEU A 171 12.46 0.58 8.27
CA LEU A 171 13.83 1.10 8.14
C LEU A 171 14.06 1.81 6.79
N MET A 172 13.54 1.23 5.70
CA MET A 172 13.57 1.86 4.38
C MET A 172 12.86 3.22 4.38
N ARG A 173 11.68 3.32 5.00
CA ARG A 173 10.94 4.58 5.08
C ARG A 173 11.65 5.60 5.97
N GLU A 174 12.22 5.17 7.09
CA GLU A 174 13.00 6.04 7.97
C GLU A 174 14.22 6.59 7.25
N GLN A 175 14.95 5.79 6.49
CA GLN A 175 16.07 6.23 5.67
C GLN A 175 15.62 7.26 4.62
N ILE A 176 14.56 6.99 3.86
CA ILE A 176 14.06 7.91 2.84
C ILE A 176 13.66 9.27 3.46
N ILE A 177 13.01 9.25 4.62
CA ILE A 177 12.55 10.47 5.31
C ILE A 177 13.74 11.25 5.90
N ASN A 178 14.69 10.55 6.51
CA ASN A 178 15.81 11.20 7.24
C ASN A 178 16.92 11.64 6.30
N ASP A 179 17.25 10.83 5.30
CA ASP A 179 18.40 11.04 4.41
C ASP A 179 18.01 11.69 3.08
N GLY A 180 16.71 11.77 2.76
CA GLY A 180 16.21 12.32 1.50
C GLY A 180 16.62 11.53 0.27
N LYS A 181 17.04 10.26 0.45
CA LYS A 181 17.52 9.38 -0.62
C LYS A 181 16.64 8.15 -0.74
N ARG A 182 16.31 7.78 -1.98
CA ARG A 182 15.64 6.52 -2.26
C ARG A 182 16.63 5.35 -2.12
N VAL A 183 16.12 4.14 -2.03
CA VAL A 183 16.95 2.92 -1.86
C VAL A 183 17.84 2.59 -3.06
N ASP A 184 17.65 3.26 -4.17
CA ASP A 184 18.49 3.20 -5.38
C ASP A 184 19.41 4.43 -5.52
N GLY A 185 19.56 5.21 -4.45
CA GLY A 185 20.46 6.37 -4.38
C GLY A 185 19.93 7.66 -4.98
N ARG A 186 18.77 7.63 -5.68
CA ARG A 186 18.17 8.82 -6.29
C ARG A 186 17.65 9.80 -5.23
N ASP A 187 17.58 11.06 -5.61
CA ASP A 187 16.84 12.07 -4.86
C ASP A 187 15.32 11.83 -4.91
N LEU A 188 14.56 12.47 -4.03
CA LEU A 188 13.11 12.22 -3.92
C LEU A 188 12.34 12.60 -5.18
N ASP A 189 12.78 13.64 -5.86
CA ASP A 189 12.20 14.20 -7.10
C ASP A 189 12.92 13.73 -8.38
N GLU A 190 13.98 12.94 -8.25
CA GLU A 190 14.73 12.46 -9.39
C GLU A 190 13.97 11.37 -10.15
N VAL A 191 13.73 11.62 -11.45
CA VAL A 191 13.06 10.65 -12.34
C VAL A 191 14.03 9.53 -12.73
N ARG A 192 13.55 8.29 -12.62
CA ARG A 192 14.36 7.13 -13.04
C ARG A 192 14.54 7.14 -14.56
N LYS A 193 15.79 7.06 -15.01
CA LYS A 193 16.08 6.84 -16.43
C LYS A 193 15.60 5.43 -16.83
N ILE A 194 14.90 5.37 -17.95
CA ILE A 194 14.41 4.12 -18.56
C ILE A 194 15.47 3.56 -19.47
#